data_1fb73d32a561425c821142fae8e0ed0e
#
_entry.id   1fb73d32a561425c821142fae8e0ed0e
#
_cell.length_a   1.000
_cell.length_b   1.000
_cell.length_c   1.000
_cell.angle_alpha   90.00
_cell.angle_beta   90.00
_cell.angle_gamma   90.00
#
_symmetry.space_group_name_H-M   'P 1'
#
loop_
_entity.id
_entity.type
_entity.pdbx_description
1 polymer ?
#
loop_
_entity_poly.entity_id
_entity_poly.type
_entity_poly.pdbx_seq_one_letter_code
_entity_poly.pdbx_strand_id
1 'polypeptide(L)'
;MTMERIKIFTRSFDLRLYLNSKGLFDKLGVPVVRLTDQSADGYFHTMLKDTECDIAVNIDEDAFLTDPDAMFRLIDYVVENGYANAGCPDGGGFCPRAANPIVTNPFFNILNLKLIRTRYDRKAIRDFNYKEHKEEMIKHFPNERLETKYDFDRTEQEPYYPFFLWLAYNFRTLYLPSQRHEDGMTTILKDLEGHTLCLHTWFARFYTTPTWLVRFVDSKRGIQKKRIDAVIDQAYSIRGMERPSFGLTDRLSFIVNKIIRWIIKVPQRISRWPYKLRKKLRHRFHPDQTD
;
A
#
# COMPACT_ATOMS: atom_id res chain seq x y z
N MET A 1 5.18 15.37 -27.71
CA MET A 1 4.68 14.90 -26.41
C MET A 1 5.68 15.29 -25.34
N THR A 2 5.29 16.06 -24.32
CA THR A 2 6.14 16.29 -23.15
C THR A 2 6.23 14.97 -22.41
N MET A 3 7.44 14.46 -22.21
CA MET A 3 7.69 13.24 -21.44
C MET A 3 7.20 13.46 -20.01
N GLU A 4 6.28 12.60 -19.53
CA GLU A 4 5.73 12.71 -18.18
C GLU A 4 6.84 12.47 -17.13
N ARG A 5 6.84 13.29 -16.07
CA ARG A 5 7.82 13.19 -14.99
C ARG A 5 7.35 12.14 -13.98
N ILE A 6 7.99 10.97 -14.00
CA ILE A 6 7.65 9.83 -13.16
C ILE A 6 8.51 9.84 -11.89
N LYS A 7 7.91 9.54 -10.73
CA LYS A 7 8.63 9.22 -9.49
C LYS A 7 8.01 7.99 -8.82
N ILE A 8 8.85 7.16 -8.21
CA ILE A 8 8.42 6.06 -7.36
C ILE A 8 8.40 6.55 -5.91
N PHE A 9 7.28 6.38 -5.23
CA PHE A 9 7.12 6.69 -3.82
C PHE A 9 6.96 5.42 -3.01
N THR A 10 7.68 5.32 -1.90
CA THR A 10 7.57 4.21 -0.97
C THR A 10 7.27 4.72 0.42
N ARG A 11 6.09 4.41 0.94
CA ARG A 11 5.80 4.63 2.36
C ARG A 11 6.50 3.56 3.17
N SER A 12 7.38 3.97 4.07
CA SER A 12 8.28 3.06 4.75
C SER A 12 8.34 3.27 6.25
N PHE A 13 8.29 2.15 6.96
CA PHE A 13 8.43 2.06 8.41
C PHE A 13 9.64 1.23 8.84
N ASP A 14 10.09 0.28 8.04
CA ASP A 14 11.26 -0.55 8.30
C ASP A 14 12.32 -0.34 7.22
N LEU A 15 13.50 0.14 7.62
CA LEU A 15 14.57 0.45 6.68
C LEU A 15 15.07 -0.81 5.95
N ARG A 16 15.14 -1.96 6.62
CA ARG A 16 15.60 -3.21 6.00
C ARG A 16 14.60 -3.69 4.93
N LEU A 17 13.31 -3.65 5.25
CA LEU A 17 12.26 -4.04 4.31
C LEU A 17 12.24 -3.10 3.11
N TYR A 18 12.32 -1.79 3.36
CA TYR A 18 12.45 -0.77 2.32
C TYR A 18 13.63 -1.03 1.37
N LEU A 19 14.81 -1.34 1.89
CA LEU A 19 15.99 -1.59 1.06
C LEU A 19 15.84 -2.88 0.22
N ASN A 20 15.16 -3.91 0.73
CA ASN A 20 14.82 -5.07 -0.07
C ASN A 20 13.83 -4.73 -1.20
N SER A 21 12.79 -3.95 -0.92
CA SER A 21 11.83 -3.51 -1.95
C SER A 21 12.50 -2.59 -2.96
N LYS A 22 13.21 -1.55 -2.49
CA LYS A 22 13.91 -0.57 -3.34
C LYS A 22 14.91 -1.22 -4.30
N GLY A 23 15.64 -2.25 -3.86
CA GLY A 23 16.64 -2.93 -4.69
C GLY A 23 16.07 -3.50 -6.00
N LEU A 24 14.75 -3.72 -6.09
CA LEU A 24 14.08 -4.21 -7.29
C LEU A 24 13.78 -3.09 -8.32
N PHE A 25 13.86 -1.82 -7.94
CA PHE A 25 13.50 -0.70 -8.81
C PHE A 25 14.41 0.53 -8.74
N ASP A 26 15.44 0.57 -7.90
CA ASP A 26 16.30 1.76 -7.76
C ASP A 26 17.20 2.03 -8.99
N LYS A 27 17.40 1.03 -9.85
CA LYS A 27 18.22 1.14 -11.08
C LYS A 27 17.41 1.44 -12.34
N LEU A 28 16.11 1.76 -12.20
CA LEU A 28 15.23 2.02 -13.36
C LEU A 28 15.38 3.43 -13.96
N GLY A 29 16.29 4.26 -13.45
CA GLY A 29 16.45 5.63 -13.92
C GLY A 29 15.35 6.60 -13.49
N VAL A 30 14.45 6.16 -12.57
CA VAL A 30 13.33 6.94 -12.04
C VAL A 30 13.66 7.36 -10.60
N PRO A 31 13.42 8.64 -10.21
CA PRO A 31 13.63 9.07 -8.83
C PRO A 31 12.79 8.28 -7.83
N VAL A 32 13.43 7.81 -6.75
CA VAL A 32 12.77 7.06 -5.67
C VAL A 32 12.69 7.91 -4.42
N VAL A 33 11.48 8.18 -3.94
CA VAL A 33 11.19 9.00 -2.77
C VAL A 33 10.71 8.13 -1.62
N ARG A 34 11.48 8.07 -0.53
CA ARG A 34 11.06 7.37 0.69
C ARG A 34 10.23 8.30 1.57
N LEU A 35 8.98 7.95 1.82
CA LEU A 35 8.09 8.67 2.72
C LEU A 35 8.08 7.99 4.09
N THR A 36 8.68 8.65 5.08
CA THR A 36 8.70 8.20 6.47
C THR A 36 7.71 8.99 7.31
N ASP A 37 7.19 8.36 8.36
CA ASP A 37 6.32 8.99 9.36
C ASP A 37 5.03 9.64 8.82
N GLN A 38 4.61 9.21 7.63
CA GLN A 38 3.35 9.59 7.02
C GLN A 38 2.20 8.69 7.50
N SER A 39 1.03 9.29 7.72
CA SER A 39 -0.21 8.53 7.94
C SER A 39 -0.66 7.83 6.65
N ALA A 40 -1.54 6.84 6.76
CA ALA A 40 -1.99 6.07 5.60
C ALA A 40 -2.80 6.91 4.59
N ASP A 41 -3.40 8.02 5.02
CA ASP A 41 -4.06 9.02 4.19
C ASP A 41 -3.11 10.16 3.76
N GLY A 42 -2.19 10.55 4.64
CA GLY A 42 -1.36 11.75 4.49
C GLY A 42 -0.37 11.69 3.32
N TYR A 43 0.16 10.52 3.02
CA TYR A 43 1.21 10.42 2.02
C TYR A 43 0.71 10.64 0.57
N PHE A 44 -0.55 10.36 0.25
CA PHE A 44 -1.14 10.74 -1.05
C PHE A 44 -1.21 12.25 -1.22
N HIS A 45 -1.58 12.97 -0.16
CA HIS A 45 -1.55 14.43 -0.17
C HIS A 45 -0.13 15.00 -0.31
N THR A 46 0.88 14.28 0.20
CA THR A 46 2.30 14.64 0.01
C THR A 46 2.72 14.45 -1.45
N MET A 47 2.34 13.34 -2.09
CA MET A 47 2.59 13.12 -3.52
C MET A 47 1.94 14.20 -4.39
N LEU A 48 0.69 14.58 -4.10
CA LEU A 48 -0.04 15.60 -4.84
C LEU A 48 0.59 17.01 -4.75
N LYS A 49 1.36 17.28 -3.70
CA LYS A 49 2.10 18.55 -3.54
C LYS A 49 3.42 18.57 -4.30
N ASP A 50 3.93 17.44 -4.75
CA ASP A 50 5.18 17.36 -5.53
C ASP A 50 4.92 17.78 -6.97
N THR A 51 5.09 19.08 -7.26
CA THR A 51 4.86 19.67 -8.60
C THR A 51 5.86 19.20 -9.65
N GLU A 52 6.96 18.57 -9.23
CA GLU A 52 7.98 17.97 -10.12
C GLU A 52 7.67 16.50 -10.49
N CYS A 53 6.46 16.03 -10.18
CA CYS A 53 6.00 14.68 -10.48
C CYS A 53 4.64 14.75 -11.16
N ASP A 54 4.51 14.18 -12.34
CA ASP A 54 3.26 14.08 -13.08
C ASP A 54 2.58 12.73 -12.82
N ILE A 55 3.38 11.65 -12.77
CA ILE A 55 2.93 10.30 -12.48
C ILE A 55 3.66 9.76 -11.24
N ALA A 56 2.92 9.44 -10.22
CA ALA A 56 3.47 8.76 -9.04
C ALA A 56 3.18 7.26 -9.10
N VAL A 57 4.22 6.45 -8.96
CA VAL A 57 4.08 5.01 -8.70
C VAL A 57 4.27 4.79 -7.22
N ASN A 58 3.20 4.45 -6.51
CA ASN A 58 3.32 4.05 -5.11
C ASN A 58 3.64 2.56 -5.02
N ILE A 59 4.73 2.23 -4.33
CA ILE A 59 5.11 0.85 -3.99
C ILE A 59 5.44 0.82 -2.50
N ASP A 60 4.59 0.20 -1.68
CA ASP A 60 4.83 0.09 -0.23
C ASP A 60 6.08 -0.77 0.07
N GLU A 61 6.68 -0.62 1.24
CA GLU A 61 7.92 -1.31 1.61
C GLU A 61 7.81 -2.85 1.63
N ASP A 62 6.61 -3.39 1.71
CA ASP A 62 6.30 -4.82 1.69
C ASP A 62 5.68 -5.30 0.36
N ALA A 63 5.83 -4.47 -0.67
CA ALA A 63 5.51 -4.79 -2.06
C ALA A 63 6.80 -4.89 -2.90
N PHE A 64 6.93 -5.95 -3.68
CA PHE A 64 8.14 -6.32 -4.42
C PHE A 64 7.83 -6.37 -5.91
N LEU A 65 8.34 -5.38 -6.65
CA LEU A 65 8.15 -5.24 -8.09
C LEU A 65 8.91 -6.36 -8.84
N THR A 66 8.18 -7.18 -9.60
CA THR A 66 8.75 -8.31 -10.34
C THR A 66 8.90 -8.05 -11.85
N ASP A 67 8.12 -7.11 -12.41
CA ASP A 67 8.19 -6.72 -13.81
C ASP A 67 8.14 -5.19 -14.00
N PRO A 68 9.29 -4.51 -14.01
CA PRO A 68 9.34 -3.08 -14.28
C PRO A 68 8.89 -2.68 -15.69
N ASP A 69 9.13 -3.52 -16.70
CA ASP A 69 8.74 -3.18 -18.06
C ASP A 69 7.22 -3.19 -18.21
N ALA A 70 6.54 -4.16 -17.55
CA ALA A 70 5.08 -4.14 -17.43
C ALA A 70 4.58 -2.91 -16.65
N MET A 71 5.29 -2.49 -15.61
CA MET A 71 4.96 -1.25 -14.91
C MET A 71 5.02 -0.02 -15.83
N PHE A 72 6.06 0.11 -16.67
CA PHE A 72 6.16 1.22 -17.60
C PHE A 72 5.07 1.16 -18.68
N ARG A 73 4.81 -0.01 -19.28
CA ARG A 73 3.68 -0.18 -20.21
C ARG A 73 2.35 0.19 -19.57
N LEU A 74 2.16 -0.15 -18.31
CA LEU A 74 0.96 0.20 -17.56
C LEU A 74 0.85 1.70 -17.29
N ILE A 75 1.97 2.41 -17.05
CA ILE A 75 2.00 3.87 -16.92
C ILE A 75 1.53 4.51 -18.25
N ASP A 76 2.09 4.09 -19.38
CA ASP A 76 1.71 4.59 -20.70
C ASP A 76 0.21 4.36 -20.94
N TYR A 77 -0.28 3.17 -20.66
CA TYR A 77 -1.70 2.83 -20.79
C TYR A 77 -2.60 3.71 -19.92
N VAL A 78 -2.20 3.98 -18.67
CA VAL A 78 -2.93 4.86 -17.72
C VAL A 78 -3.03 6.27 -18.28
N VAL A 79 -1.93 6.81 -18.80
CA VAL A 79 -1.86 8.17 -19.34
C VAL A 79 -2.68 8.28 -20.62
N GLU A 80 -2.46 7.40 -21.58
CA GLU A 80 -3.12 7.42 -22.90
C GLU A 80 -4.63 7.25 -22.81
N ASN A 81 -5.10 6.45 -21.87
CA ASN A 81 -6.52 6.20 -21.66
C ASN A 81 -7.17 7.11 -20.61
N GLY A 82 -6.47 8.11 -20.06
CA GLY A 82 -7.03 9.09 -19.14
C GLY A 82 -7.49 8.50 -17.81
N TYR A 83 -6.82 7.47 -17.31
CA TYR A 83 -7.03 6.99 -15.94
C TYR A 83 -6.30 7.87 -14.93
N ALA A 84 -6.93 8.13 -13.79
CA ALA A 84 -6.30 8.83 -12.68
C ALA A 84 -5.56 7.89 -11.73
N ASN A 85 -5.99 6.63 -11.67
CA ASN A 85 -5.43 5.62 -10.79
C ASN A 85 -5.45 4.25 -11.45
N ALA A 86 -4.41 3.44 -11.21
CA ALA A 86 -4.41 2.01 -11.47
C ALA A 86 -3.93 1.27 -10.22
N GLY A 87 -4.65 0.23 -9.79
CA GLY A 87 -4.34 -0.60 -8.63
C GLY A 87 -5.35 -1.73 -8.46
N CYS A 88 -5.08 -2.69 -7.60
CA CYS A 88 -6.06 -3.75 -7.34
C CYS A 88 -7.13 -3.30 -6.31
N PRO A 89 -8.33 -3.89 -6.33
CA PRO A 89 -9.33 -3.70 -5.29
C PRO A 89 -8.76 -3.96 -3.89
N ASP A 90 -9.24 -3.23 -2.89
CA ASP A 90 -8.75 -3.38 -1.51
C ASP A 90 -8.91 -4.83 -1.02
N GLY A 91 -7.89 -5.30 -0.32
CA GLY A 91 -7.79 -6.72 0.06
C GLY A 91 -6.99 -7.58 -0.91
N GLY A 92 -6.86 -7.19 -2.20
CA GLY A 92 -5.96 -7.84 -3.16
C GLY A 92 -6.02 -9.37 -3.20
N GLY A 93 -7.21 -9.98 -3.26
CA GLY A 93 -7.39 -11.44 -3.20
C GLY A 93 -7.19 -12.06 -1.82
N PHE A 94 -6.80 -11.30 -0.79
CA PHE A 94 -6.66 -11.80 0.60
C PHE A 94 -7.96 -11.56 1.40
N CYS A 95 -8.84 -12.56 1.44
CA CYS A 95 -10.18 -12.47 2.03
C CYS A 95 -10.28 -11.79 3.41
N PRO A 96 -9.38 -12.06 4.39
CA PRO A 96 -9.44 -11.38 5.68
C PRO A 96 -9.25 -9.86 5.64
N ARG A 97 -8.77 -9.33 4.51
CA ARG A 97 -8.56 -7.88 4.29
C ARG A 97 -9.52 -7.29 3.27
N ALA A 98 -10.29 -8.13 2.60
CA ALA A 98 -11.27 -7.67 1.62
C ALA A 98 -12.34 -6.79 2.30
N ALA A 99 -12.59 -5.65 1.70
CA ALA A 99 -13.57 -4.68 2.16
C ALA A 99 -14.27 -4.03 0.95
N ASN A 100 -14.30 -2.71 0.81
CA ASN A 100 -14.92 -2.07 -0.34
C ASN A 100 -14.01 -2.13 -1.58
N PRO A 101 -14.42 -2.82 -2.66
CA PRO A 101 -13.56 -3.05 -3.82
C PRO A 101 -13.37 -1.82 -4.71
N ILE A 102 -14.21 -0.78 -4.56
CA ILE A 102 -14.05 0.50 -5.26
C ILE A 102 -12.77 1.20 -4.82
N VAL A 103 -12.34 0.99 -3.58
CA VAL A 103 -11.06 1.45 -3.06
C VAL A 103 -9.95 0.58 -3.62
N THR A 104 -8.91 1.16 -4.19
CA THR A 104 -7.71 0.41 -4.54
C THR A 104 -6.78 0.30 -3.34
N ASN A 105 -6.15 -0.87 -3.18
CA ASN A 105 -5.20 -1.08 -2.08
C ASN A 105 -3.92 -0.28 -2.33
N PRO A 106 -3.42 0.46 -1.34
CA PRO A 106 -2.29 1.36 -1.53
C PRO A 106 -0.91 0.69 -1.63
N PHE A 107 -0.79 -0.64 -1.54
CA PHE A 107 0.53 -1.26 -1.66
C PHE A 107 1.17 -1.06 -3.05
N PHE A 108 0.34 -0.92 -4.09
CA PHE A 108 0.75 -0.56 -5.44
C PHE A 108 -0.33 0.28 -6.11
N ASN A 109 0.04 1.48 -6.54
CA ASN A 109 -0.82 2.34 -7.35
C ASN A 109 0.01 3.11 -8.37
N ILE A 110 -0.54 3.30 -9.57
CA ILE A 110 -0.08 4.33 -10.50
C ILE A 110 -1.09 5.46 -10.43
N LEU A 111 -0.64 6.64 -9.98
CA LEU A 111 -1.47 7.82 -9.80
C LEU A 111 -1.06 8.90 -10.81
N ASN A 112 -1.98 9.26 -11.71
CA ASN A 112 -1.80 10.39 -12.62
C ASN A 112 -2.05 11.70 -11.84
N LEU A 113 -0.98 12.18 -11.17
CA LEU A 113 -1.07 13.36 -10.30
C LEU A 113 -1.44 14.60 -11.09
N LYS A 114 -1.00 14.72 -12.34
CA LYS A 114 -1.34 15.83 -13.23
C LYS A 114 -2.85 15.89 -13.45
N LEU A 115 -3.48 14.76 -13.73
CA LEU A 115 -4.94 14.67 -13.89
C LEU A 115 -5.66 14.90 -12.55
N ILE A 116 -5.21 14.25 -11.46
CA ILE A 116 -5.86 14.37 -10.15
C ILE A 116 -5.87 15.81 -9.65
N ARG A 117 -4.76 16.56 -9.87
CA ARG A 117 -4.66 17.98 -9.46
C ARG A 117 -5.70 18.88 -10.09
N THR A 118 -6.30 18.51 -11.21
CA THR A 118 -7.34 19.35 -11.87
C THR A 118 -8.59 19.52 -11.02
N ARG A 119 -8.85 18.58 -10.08
CA ARG A 119 -10.01 18.61 -9.17
C ARG A 119 -9.63 18.43 -7.70
N TYR A 120 -8.31 18.38 -7.40
CA TYR A 120 -7.87 18.09 -6.04
C TYR A 120 -8.29 19.19 -5.06
N ASP A 121 -9.12 18.81 -4.11
CA ASP A 121 -9.48 19.60 -2.94
C ASP A 121 -9.52 18.69 -1.70
N ARG A 122 -8.67 19.00 -0.73
CA ARG A 122 -8.58 18.21 0.51
C ARG A 122 -9.86 18.26 1.34
N LYS A 123 -10.62 19.36 1.25
CA LYS A 123 -11.91 19.49 1.93
C LYS A 123 -12.95 18.63 1.25
N ALA A 124 -13.04 18.69 -0.08
CA ALA A 124 -13.94 17.84 -0.86
C ALA A 124 -13.68 16.32 -0.64
N ILE A 125 -12.41 15.91 -0.53
CA ILE A 125 -12.04 14.53 -0.21
C ILE A 125 -12.55 14.12 1.18
N ARG A 126 -12.34 14.98 2.20
CA ARG A 126 -12.76 14.68 3.58
C ARG A 126 -14.28 14.63 3.72
N ASP A 127 -14.97 15.52 3.03
CA ASP A 127 -16.42 15.73 3.14
C ASP A 127 -17.20 14.86 2.11
N PHE A 128 -16.51 14.02 1.31
CA PHE A 128 -17.12 13.16 0.30
C PHE A 128 -18.04 12.11 0.93
N ASN A 129 -19.32 12.15 0.56
CA ASN A 129 -20.32 11.22 1.04
C ASN A 129 -20.53 10.05 0.04
N TYR A 130 -19.77 8.99 0.22
CA TYR A 130 -19.87 7.81 -0.63
C TYR A 130 -21.29 7.21 -0.71
N LYS A 131 -22.05 7.25 0.40
CA LYS A 131 -23.39 6.63 0.46
C LYS A 131 -24.37 7.25 -0.53
N GLU A 132 -24.23 8.54 -0.82
CA GLU A 132 -25.06 9.24 -1.81
C GLU A 132 -24.74 8.84 -3.25
N HIS A 133 -23.55 8.33 -3.54
CA HIS A 133 -23.05 8.01 -4.87
C HIS A 133 -22.81 6.50 -5.07
N LYS A 134 -23.06 5.68 -4.05
CA LYS A 134 -22.75 4.25 -4.01
C LYS A 134 -23.28 3.49 -5.22
N GLU A 135 -24.57 3.64 -5.52
CA GLU A 135 -25.24 2.88 -6.59
C GLU A 135 -24.66 3.20 -7.97
N GLU A 136 -24.34 4.46 -8.22
CA GLU A 136 -23.66 4.90 -9.43
C GLU A 136 -22.25 4.30 -9.54
N MET A 137 -21.48 4.36 -8.47
CA MET A 137 -20.10 3.86 -8.43
C MET A 137 -20.06 2.33 -8.61
N ILE A 138 -20.98 1.58 -7.99
CA ILE A 138 -21.09 0.13 -8.15
C ILE A 138 -21.43 -0.23 -9.61
N LYS A 139 -22.33 0.51 -10.25
CA LYS A 139 -22.72 0.28 -11.64
C LYS A 139 -21.54 0.39 -12.61
N HIS A 140 -20.56 1.23 -12.29
CA HIS A 140 -19.34 1.43 -13.10
C HIS A 140 -18.16 0.55 -12.68
N PHE A 141 -18.32 -0.24 -11.62
CA PHE A 141 -17.27 -1.14 -11.15
C PHE A 141 -17.23 -2.44 -11.98
N PRO A 142 -16.07 -2.90 -12.46
CA PRO A 142 -15.95 -4.12 -13.25
C PRO A 142 -16.06 -5.36 -12.36
N ASN A 143 -17.27 -5.94 -12.23
CA ASN A 143 -17.56 -7.08 -11.36
C ASN A 143 -16.73 -8.33 -11.69
N GLU A 144 -16.27 -8.50 -12.93
CA GLU A 144 -15.40 -9.61 -13.37
C GLU A 144 -14.01 -9.60 -12.69
N ARG A 145 -13.65 -8.50 -12.02
CA ARG A 145 -12.40 -8.40 -11.24
C ARG A 145 -12.52 -8.90 -9.82
N LEU A 146 -13.72 -9.35 -9.42
CA LEU A 146 -14.00 -9.80 -8.06
C LEU A 146 -13.79 -11.30 -7.90
N GLU A 147 -12.58 -11.72 -7.51
CA GLU A 147 -12.29 -13.09 -7.07
C GLU A 147 -12.71 -13.36 -5.61
N THR A 148 -13.10 -12.33 -4.88
CA THR A 148 -13.38 -12.36 -3.44
C THR A 148 -14.74 -11.76 -3.17
N LYS A 149 -15.43 -12.25 -2.13
CA LYS A 149 -16.65 -11.61 -1.64
C LYS A 149 -16.30 -10.30 -0.94
N TYR A 150 -16.68 -9.20 -1.54
CA TYR A 150 -16.46 -7.85 -1.04
C TYR A 150 -17.72 -7.26 -0.39
N ASP A 151 -17.52 -6.22 0.42
CA ASP A 151 -18.57 -5.47 1.09
C ASP A 151 -18.54 -4.00 0.64
N PHE A 152 -19.41 -3.64 -0.30
CA PHE A 152 -19.51 -2.27 -0.81
C PHE A 152 -20.01 -1.25 0.23
N ASP A 153 -20.58 -1.70 1.35
CA ASP A 153 -21.04 -0.80 2.43
C ASP A 153 -19.91 -0.38 3.37
N ARG A 154 -18.76 -1.04 3.28
CA ARG A 154 -17.63 -0.76 4.16
C ARG A 154 -16.86 0.47 3.72
N THR A 155 -17.02 1.58 4.45
CA THR A 155 -16.44 2.89 4.09
C THR A 155 -15.35 3.37 5.04
N GLU A 156 -15.14 2.71 6.19
CA GLU A 156 -14.26 3.17 7.27
C GLU A 156 -13.16 2.16 7.64
N GLN A 157 -12.80 1.27 6.71
CA GLN A 157 -11.82 0.21 7.00
C GLN A 157 -10.43 0.78 7.29
N GLU A 158 -9.99 1.74 6.49
CA GLU A 158 -8.65 2.32 6.60
C GLU A 158 -8.69 3.83 6.32
N PRO A 159 -7.74 4.63 6.83
CA PRO A 159 -7.74 6.08 6.69
C PRO A 159 -7.66 6.61 5.26
N TYR A 160 -7.21 5.78 4.30
CA TYR A 160 -7.10 6.17 2.88
C TYR A 160 -8.42 6.05 2.09
N TYR A 161 -9.46 5.47 2.67
CA TYR A 161 -10.75 5.26 1.99
C TYR A 161 -11.36 6.54 1.43
N PRO A 162 -11.46 7.65 2.17
CA PRO A 162 -12.04 8.88 1.63
C PRO A 162 -11.32 9.36 0.36
N PHE A 163 -10.00 9.23 0.30
CA PHE A 163 -9.22 9.62 -0.88
C PHE A 163 -9.57 8.76 -2.10
N PHE A 164 -9.55 7.42 -1.97
CA PHE A 164 -9.79 6.54 -3.12
C PHE A 164 -11.26 6.50 -3.54
N LEU A 165 -12.21 6.63 -2.61
CA LEU A 165 -13.63 6.76 -2.95
C LEU A 165 -13.90 8.06 -3.72
N TRP A 166 -13.37 9.18 -3.24
CA TRP A 166 -13.44 10.45 -3.96
C TRP A 166 -12.77 10.36 -5.34
N LEU A 167 -11.61 9.70 -5.41
CA LEU A 167 -10.86 9.53 -6.66
C LEU A 167 -11.66 8.71 -7.68
N ALA A 168 -12.22 7.58 -7.27
CA ALA A 168 -13.02 6.71 -8.14
C ALA A 168 -14.33 7.34 -8.60
N TYR A 169 -14.90 8.26 -7.81
CA TYR A 169 -16.08 9.01 -8.20
C TYR A 169 -15.77 10.10 -9.24
N ASN A 170 -14.67 10.82 -9.06
CA ASN A 170 -14.35 11.99 -9.89
C ASN A 170 -13.57 11.63 -11.16
N PHE A 171 -12.94 10.46 -11.22
CA PHE A 171 -12.04 10.04 -12.30
C PHE A 171 -12.17 8.55 -12.58
N ARG A 172 -11.67 8.15 -13.75
CA ARG A 172 -11.56 6.73 -14.11
C ARG A 172 -10.47 6.04 -13.29
N THR A 173 -10.78 4.90 -12.71
CA THR A 173 -9.86 4.00 -12.03
C THR A 173 -9.70 2.72 -12.83
N LEU A 174 -8.48 2.28 -13.08
CA LEU A 174 -8.15 1.00 -13.68
C LEU A 174 -7.93 -0.04 -12.57
N TYR A 175 -8.82 -1.00 -12.47
CA TYR A 175 -8.73 -2.09 -11.50
C TYR A 175 -7.89 -3.23 -12.07
N LEU A 176 -6.74 -3.49 -11.44
CA LEU A 176 -5.82 -4.55 -11.84
C LEU A 176 -6.23 -5.90 -11.24
N PRO A 177 -6.07 -7.00 -11.98
CA PRO A 177 -6.31 -8.33 -11.44
C PRO A 177 -5.33 -8.67 -10.33
N SER A 178 -5.78 -9.41 -9.34
CA SER A 178 -4.93 -9.93 -8.27
C SER A 178 -5.36 -11.33 -7.89
N GLN A 179 -4.42 -12.15 -7.45
CA GLN A 179 -4.69 -13.50 -6.96
C GLN A 179 -3.93 -13.76 -5.67
N ARG A 180 -4.38 -14.78 -4.94
CA ARG A 180 -3.69 -15.23 -3.74
C ARG A 180 -2.49 -16.09 -4.13
N HIS A 181 -1.34 -15.85 -3.48
CA HIS A 181 -0.15 -16.68 -3.56
C HIS A 181 -0.36 -18.02 -2.82
N GLU A 182 0.42 -19.05 -3.15
CA GLU A 182 0.37 -20.38 -2.52
C GLU A 182 0.59 -20.38 -1.00
N ASP A 183 1.29 -19.36 -0.45
CA ASP A 183 1.45 -19.17 1.00
C ASP A 183 0.14 -18.75 1.71
N GLY A 184 -0.95 -18.59 0.97
CA GLY A 184 -2.28 -18.26 1.46
C GLY A 184 -2.46 -16.82 1.94
N MET A 185 -1.43 -15.98 1.91
CA MET A 185 -1.45 -14.62 2.48
C MET A 185 -0.95 -13.54 1.52
N THR A 186 0.11 -13.82 0.75
CA THR A 186 0.69 -12.86 -0.20
C THR A 186 -0.27 -12.63 -1.37
N THR A 187 -0.40 -11.37 -1.77
CA THR A 187 -1.12 -10.98 -2.99
C THR A 187 -0.15 -10.97 -4.16
N ILE A 188 -0.52 -11.63 -5.25
CA ILE A 188 0.11 -11.50 -6.55
C ILE A 188 -0.70 -10.49 -7.35
N LEU A 189 -0.13 -9.32 -7.59
CA LEU A 189 -0.70 -8.32 -8.48
C LEU A 189 -0.35 -8.68 -9.92
N LYS A 190 -1.32 -8.63 -10.81
CA LYS A 190 -1.15 -8.91 -12.23
C LYS A 190 -1.21 -7.62 -13.04
N ASP A 191 -0.54 -7.61 -14.19
CA ASP A 191 -0.77 -6.62 -15.24
C ASP A 191 -2.04 -6.93 -16.05
N LEU A 192 -2.27 -6.18 -17.13
CA LEU A 192 -3.45 -6.37 -18.00
C LEU A 192 -3.36 -7.64 -18.86
N GLU A 193 -2.17 -8.19 -19.04
CA GLU A 193 -1.91 -9.41 -19.80
C GLU A 193 -1.92 -10.67 -18.92
N GLY A 194 -2.02 -10.48 -17.59
CA GLY A 194 -2.05 -11.55 -16.60
C GLY A 194 -0.67 -11.97 -16.08
N HIS A 195 0.39 -11.25 -16.44
CA HIS A 195 1.74 -11.50 -15.90
C HIS A 195 1.87 -10.97 -14.47
N THR A 196 2.79 -11.54 -13.71
CA THR A 196 3.03 -11.09 -12.33
C THR A 196 3.80 -9.77 -12.31
N LEU A 197 3.12 -8.71 -11.87
CA LEU A 197 3.66 -7.36 -11.77
C LEU A 197 4.34 -7.10 -10.43
N CYS A 198 3.73 -7.53 -9.34
CA CYS A 198 4.20 -7.24 -7.98
C CYS A 198 3.71 -8.29 -6.98
N LEU A 199 4.53 -8.60 -5.97
CA LEU A 199 4.18 -9.44 -4.82
C LEU A 199 4.03 -8.57 -3.57
N HIS A 200 2.88 -8.65 -2.88
CA HIS A 200 2.65 -7.91 -1.64
C HIS A 200 2.45 -8.86 -0.46
N THR A 201 3.32 -8.77 0.53
CA THR A 201 3.41 -9.78 1.60
C THR A 201 2.42 -9.60 2.74
N TRP A 202 1.80 -8.44 2.91
CA TRP A 202 1.02 -8.11 4.09
C TRP A 202 1.79 -8.26 5.42
N PHE A 203 1.31 -7.64 6.48
CA PHE A 203 1.85 -7.81 7.83
C PHE A 203 3.34 -7.42 8.01
N ALA A 204 3.85 -6.46 7.24
CA ALA A 204 5.20 -5.90 7.34
C ALA A 204 5.63 -5.60 8.80
N ARG A 205 4.69 -5.21 9.65
CA ARG A 205 4.91 -4.97 11.08
C ARG A 205 5.55 -6.16 11.84
N PHE A 206 5.36 -7.39 11.36
CA PHE A 206 5.97 -8.58 11.97
C PHE A 206 7.42 -8.80 11.52
N TYR A 207 7.81 -8.24 10.39
CA TYR A 207 9.18 -8.29 9.90
C TYR A 207 10.15 -7.53 10.79
N THR A 208 9.69 -6.46 11.43
CA THR A 208 10.49 -5.57 12.28
C THR A 208 10.91 -6.19 13.62
N THR A 209 10.28 -7.28 14.04
CA THR A 209 10.54 -7.88 15.35
C THR A 209 11.90 -8.61 15.34
N PRO A 210 12.82 -8.34 16.30
CA PRO A 210 14.11 -9.02 16.38
C PRO A 210 13.95 -10.54 16.46
N THR A 211 14.77 -11.29 15.73
CA THR A 211 14.64 -12.76 15.61
C THR A 211 14.78 -13.49 16.97
N TRP A 212 15.62 -12.95 17.88
CA TRP A 212 15.77 -13.51 19.22
C TRP A 212 14.53 -13.31 20.10
N LEU A 213 13.85 -12.15 19.94
CA LEU A 213 12.60 -11.86 20.67
C LEU A 213 11.42 -12.70 20.16
N VAL A 214 11.42 -13.04 18.86
CA VAL A 214 10.40 -13.87 18.23
C VAL A 214 10.37 -15.27 18.81
N ARG A 215 11.52 -15.82 19.22
CA ARG A 215 11.59 -17.14 19.83
C ARG A 215 10.87 -17.23 21.19
N PHE A 216 10.74 -16.10 21.90
CA PHE A 216 10.16 -16.08 23.24
C PHE A 216 8.74 -15.51 23.30
N VAL A 217 8.33 -14.71 22.31
CA VAL A 217 7.11 -13.91 22.43
C VAL A 217 5.94 -14.40 21.57
N ASP A 218 6.20 -14.96 20.39
CA ASP A 218 5.12 -15.41 19.50
C ASP A 218 5.63 -16.22 18.30
N SER A 219 5.30 -17.49 18.25
CA SER A 219 5.60 -18.38 17.11
C SER A 219 5.03 -17.86 15.76
N LYS A 220 3.86 -17.19 15.80
CA LYS A 220 3.22 -16.62 14.62
C LYS A 220 4.07 -15.53 13.95
N ARG A 221 4.79 -14.72 14.72
CA ARG A 221 5.67 -13.65 14.18
C ARG A 221 6.88 -14.24 13.45
N GLY A 222 7.46 -15.32 14.00
CA GLY A 222 8.57 -16.04 13.37
C GLY A 222 8.18 -16.64 12.01
N ILE A 223 6.99 -17.23 11.94
CA ILE A 223 6.42 -17.77 10.70
C ILE A 223 6.25 -16.65 9.68
N GLN A 224 5.65 -15.50 10.06
CA GLN A 224 5.47 -14.37 9.15
C GLN A 224 6.80 -13.81 8.63
N LYS A 225 7.81 -13.70 9.48
CA LYS A 225 9.12 -13.23 9.05
C LYS A 225 9.75 -14.16 8.01
N LYS A 226 9.72 -15.48 8.23
CA LYS A 226 10.23 -16.46 7.28
C LYS A 226 9.48 -16.41 5.95
N ARG A 227 8.16 -16.31 6.01
CA ARG A 227 7.30 -16.16 4.83
C ARG A 227 7.66 -14.92 4.01
N ILE A 228 7.79 -13.76 4.67
CA ILE A 228 8.16 -12.50 4.00
C ILE A 228 9.56 -12.62 3.38
N ASP A 229 10.53 -13.22 4.08
CA ASP A 229 11.88 -13.45 3.53
C ASP A 229 11.80 -14.35 2.27
N ALA A 230 11.01 -15.44 2.28
CA ALA A 230 10.83 -16.32 1.12
C ALA A 230 10.22 -15.58 -0.09
N VAL A 231 9.23 -14.72 0.13
CA VAL A 231 8.63 -13.90 -0.95
C VAL A 231 9.61 -12.87 -1.50
N ILE A 232 10.47 -12.29 -0.65
CA ILE A 232 11.55 -11.41 -1.11
C ILE A 232 12.50 -12.20 -2.02
N ASP A 233 12.96 -13.38 -1.59
CA ASP A 233 13.86 -14.23 -2.36
C ASP A 233 13.24 -14.64 -3.70
N GLN A 234 11.94 -14.96 -3.71
CA GLN A 234 11.19 -15.25 -4.93
C GLN A 234 11.15 -14.04 -5.88
N ALA A 235 10.87 -12.83 -5.37
CA ALA A 235 10.83 -11.62 -6.21
C ALA A 235 12.19 -11.34 -6.86
N TYR A 236 13.28 -11.50 -6.11
CA TYR A 236 14.63 -11.36 -6.65
C TYR A 236 14.96 -12.45 -7.67
N SER A 237 14.54 -13.69 -7.42
CA SER A 237 14.70 -14.80 -8.38
C SER A 237 13.94 -14.55 -9.69
N ILE A 238 12.69 -14.09 -9.63
CA ILE A 238 11.90 -13.72 -10.82
C ILE A 238 12.63 -12.63 -11.64
N ARG A 239 13.25 -11.67 -10.95
CA ARG A 239 14.02 -10.58 -11.57
C ARG A 239 15.39 -11.01 -12.10
N GLY A 240 15.84 -12.23 -11.82
CA GLY A 240 17.20 -12.67 -12.12
C GLY A 240 18.29 -11.83 -11.41
N MET A 241 17.96 -11.30 -10.21
CA MET A 241 18.83 -10.42 -9.44
C MET A 241 19.24 -11.08 -8.13
N GLU A 242 20.41 -10.70 -7.61
CA GLU A 242 20.81 -11.08 -6.26
C GLU A 242 20.16 -10.17 -5.21
N ARG A 243 19.60 -10.78 -4.16
CA ARG A 243 19.08 -10.05 -3.01
C ARG A 243 20.20 -9.29 -2.30
N PRO A 244 20.01 -8.03 -1.88
CA PRO A 244 21.00 -7.27 -1.14
C PRO A 244 21.45 -8.00 0.13
N SER A 245 22.76 -8.13 0.32
CA SER A 245 23.35 -8.57 1.56
C SER A 245 23.59 -7.37 2.47
N PHE A 246 23.30 -7.49 3.76
CA PHE A 246 23.42 -6.41 4.73
C PHE A 246 24.55 -6.69 5.72
N GLY A 247 25.59 -5.84 5.71
CA GLY A 247 26.73 -5.89 6.60
C GLY A 247 26.43 -5.42 8.03
N LEU A 248 27.48 -5.31 8.85
CA LEU A 248 27.33 -4.88 10.25
C LEU A 248 26.82 -3.44 10.37
N THR A 249 27.33 -2.53 9.53
CA THR A 249 26.93 -1.12 9.48
C THR A 249 25.45 -0.96 9.13
N ASP A 250 24.95 -1.75 8.17
CA ASP A 250 23.53 -1.75 7.81
C ASP A 250 22.66 -2.23 8.98
N ARG A 251 23.08 -3.28 9.67
CA ARG A 251 22.37 -3.81 10.84
C ARG A 251 22.29 -2.79 11.98
N LEU A 252 23.36 -2.04 12.21
CA LEU A 252 23.37 -0.94 13.16
C LEU A 252 22.41 0.18 12.72
N SER A 253 22.43 0.56 11.45
CA SER A 253 21.50 1.54 10.89
C SER A 253 20.03 1.11 11.03
N PHE A 254 19.71 -0.18 10.89
CA PHE A 254 18.36 -0.71 11.13
C PHE A 254 17.94 -0.56 12.60
N ILE A 255 18.85 -0.81 13.53
CA ILE A 255 18.58 -0.64 14.96
C ILE A 255 18.37 0.84 15.30
N VAL A 256 19.26 1.72 14.83
CA VAL A 256 19.14 3.16 15.04
C VAL A 256 17.84 3.70 14.46
N ASN A 257 17.48 3.31 13.24
CA ASN A 257 16.21 3.70 12.62
C ASN A 257 14.99 3.27 13.47
N LYS A 258 15.02 2.08 14.06
CA LYS A 258 13.95 1.60 14.96
C LYS A 258 13.86 2.43 16.24
N ILE A 259 15.00 2.77 16.84
CA ILE A 259 15.09 3.59 18.07
C ILE A 259 14.55 4.99 17.80
N ILE A 260 15.02 5.65 16.74
CA ILE A 260 14.57 7.00 16.35
C ILE A 260 13.04 7.00 16.15
N ARG A 261 12.53 6.04 15.42
CA ARG A 261 11.08 5.94 15.18
C ARG A 261 10.28 5.62 16.43
N TRP A 262 10.84 4.83 17.33
CA TRP A 262 10.21 4.58 18.62
C TRP A 262 10.09 5.89 19.41
N ILE A 263 11.15 6.69 19.46
CA ILE A 263 11.20 7.99 20.13
C ILE A 263 10.17 8.96 19.51
N ILE A 264 10.16 9.11 18.19
CA ILE A 264 9.21 10.00 17.47
C ILE A 264 7.73 9.59 17.74
N LYS A 265 7.47 8.29 17.88
CA LYS A 265 6.11 7.79 18.13
C LYS A 265 5.65 7.84 19.58
N VAL A 266 6.55 8.09 20.54
CA VAL A 266 6.19 8.18 21.96
C VAL A 266 5.16 9.26 22.21
N PRO A 267 5.31 10.52 21.77
CA PRO A 267 4.30 11.55 21.96
C PRO A 267 2.94 11.17 21.38
N GLN A 268 2.92 10.60 20.18
CA GLN A 268 1.68 10.14 19.52
C GLN A 268 1.00 8.99 20.28
N ARG A 269 1.77 8.11 20.91
CA ARG A 269 1.23 7.02 21.74
C ARG A 269 0.65 7.56 23.02
N ILE A 270 1.31 8.53 23.66
CA ILE A 270 0.84 9.17 24.89
C ILE A 270 -0.44 9.94 24.61
N SER A 271 -0.51 10.73 23.53
CA SER A 271 -1.71 11.49 23.19
C SER A 271 -2.92 10.61 22.85
N ARG A 272 -2.69 9.40 22.31
CA ARG A 272 -3.74 8.42 22.00
C ARG A 272 -4.12 7.51 23.18
N TRP A 273 -3.36 7.54 24.25
CA TRP A 273 -3.58 6.67 25.41
C TRP A 273 -4.94 6.89 26.10
N PRO A 274 -5.39 8.14 26.34
CA PRO A 274 -6.72 8.39 26.90
C PRO A 274 -7.85 7.85 26.02
N TYR A 275 -7.73 7.99 24.69
CA TYR A 275 -8.70 7.46 23.75
C TYR A 275 -8.78 5.93 23.80
N LYS A 276 -7.62 5.26 23.78
CA LYS A 276 -7.55 3.79 23.89
C LYS A 276 -8.11 3.28 25.21
N LEU A 277 -7.83 3.99 26.30
CA LEU A 277 -8.37 3.66 27.63
C LEU A 277 -9.90 3.79 27.65
N ARG A 278 -10.44 4.89 27.12
CA ARG A 278 -11.90 5.10 27.00
C ARG A 278 -12.54 4.02 26.12
N LYS A 279 -11.94 3.67 24.99
CA LYS A 279 -12.43 2.59 24.12
C LYS A 279 -12.42 1.24 24.85
N LYS A 280 -11.35 0.92 25.58
CA LYS A 280 -11.23 -0.34 26.34
C LYS A 280 -12.24 -0.41 27.49
N LEU A 281 -12.49 0.71 28.16
CA LEU A 281 -13.51 0.82 29.21
C LEU A 281 -14.92 0.67 28.62
N ARG A 282 -15.21 1.33 27.50
CA ARG A 282 -16.50 1.20 26.82
C ARG A 282 -16.80 -0.25 26.43
N HIS A 283 -15.84 -0.97 25.82
CA HIS A 283 -15.99 -2.41 25.51
C HIS A 283 -16.16 -3.30 26.75
N ARG A 284 -15.62 -2.89 27.89
CA ARG A 284 -15.74 -3.67 29.13
C ARG A 284 -17.09 -3.48 29.82
N PHE A 285 -17.71 -2.30 29.67
CA PHE A 285 -18.98 -1.94 30.33
C PHE A 285 -20.20 -2.02 29.41
N HIS A 286 -20.00 -2.10 28.08
CA HIS A 286 -21.06 -2.22 27.06
C HIS A 286 -20.61 -3.18 25.95
N PRO A 287 -20.55 -4.52 26.25
CA PRO A 287 -20.07 -5.50 25.24
C PRO A 287 -21.01 -5.65 24.04
N ASP A 288 -22.28 -5.27 24.15
CA ASP A 288 -23.33 -5.50 23.15
C ASP A 288 -23.57 -4.32 22.17
N GLN A 289 -22.74 -3.29 22.20
CA GLN A 289 -22.79 -2.14 21.28
C GLN A 289 -21.59 -2.12 20.30
N THR A 290 -21.29 -3.25 19.69
CA THR A 290 -20.33 -3.32 18.58
C THR A 290 -21.09 -3.63 17.31
N ASP A 291 -21.46 -2.58 16.60
CA ASP A 291 -21.72 -2.62 15.15
C ASP A 291 -20.42 -2.49 14.39
#